data_2ef4aeafb0288e346445aee4a69eb690
#
_entry.id   2ef4aeafb0288e346445aee4a69eb690
#
_cell.length_a   1.000
_cell.length_b   1.000
_cell.length_c   1.000
_cell.angle_alpha   90.00
_cell.angle_beta   90.00
_cell.angle_gamma   90.00
#
_symmetry.space_group_name_H-M   'P 1'
#
loop_
_entity.id
_entity.type
_entity.pdbx_description
1 polymer ?
#
loop_
_entity_poly.entity_id
_entity_poly.type
_entity_poly.pdbx_seq_one_letter_code
_entity_poly.pdbx_strand_id
1 'polypeptide(L)'
;MNIHNDLSERIVLHADQLAWQASPIEGVERQMLDREGGEVARATSVVRYAPNTEFTPHTHDGGEEILVLDGCFSDERGDYPAGMYLRNPPGSQHAPYSTDGCTLFVKLRQFAQTDSQALRLNTKASDWYPGLVPGLSVMPLHEHDGISTALVRWAPNTAFNPHVHPGGEEIYVLDGVFHDEFGVYPKGSWIRSPRYSKHAPFTKEEGALIYVKVGHLA
;
A
#
# COMPACT_ATOMS: atom_id res chain seq x y z
N MET A 1 5.40 20.36 0.85
CA MET A 1 3.94 20.16 0.59
C MET A 1 3.44 19.16 1.62
N ASN A 2 2.33 19.46 2.28
CA ASN A 2 1.70 18.55 3.24
C ASN A 2 0.31 18.20 2.74
N ILE A 3 0.02 16.90 2.65
CA ILE A 3 -1.26 16.34 2.19
C ILE A 3 -1.65 15.27 3.20
N HIS A 4 -2.81 15.43 3.85
CA HIS A 4 -3.33 14.48 4.85
C HIS A 4 -2.27 13.98 5.86
N ASN A 5 -1.35 14.86 6.28
CA ASN A 5 -0.21 14.49 7.13
C ASN A 5 -0.53 14.46 8.63
N ASP A 6 -1.72 14.87 9.04
CA ASP A 6 -2.18 14.71 10.44
C ASP A 6 -2.60 13.24 10.66
N LEU A 7 -1.76 12.49 11.35
CA LEU A 7 -1.98 11.06 11.61
C LEU A 7 -3.05 10.81 12.69
N SER A 8 -3.55 11.86 13.35
CA SER A 8 -4.68 11.75 14.30
C SER A 8 -6.04 11.78 13.61
N GLU A 9 -6.09 12.12 12.32
CA GLU A 9 -7.31 12.17 11.55
C GLU A 9 -7.54 10.88 10.75
N ARG A 10 -8.81 10.46 10.71
CA ARG A 10 -9.26 9.43 9.76
C ARG A 10 -9.43 10.04 8.38
N ILE A 11 -8.76 9.48 7.39
CA ILE A 11 -8.83 9.92 5.99
C ILE A 11 -9.41 8.78 5.15
N VAL A 12 -10.31 9.14 4.23
CA VAL A 12 -10.84 8.23 3.21
C VAL A 12 -10.73 8.92 1.85
N LEU A 13 -10.08 8.27 0.90
CA LEU A 13 -9.93 8.75 -0.46
C LEU A 13 -10.37 7.66 -1.44
N HIS A 14 -11.08 8.06 -2.50
CA HIS A 14 -11.48 7.17 -3.58
C HIS A 14 -10.66 7.51 -4.84
N ALA A 15 -10.13 6.49 -5.50
CA ALA A 15 -9.21 6.69 -6.62
C ALA A 15 -9.80 7.52 -7.78
N ASP A 16 -11.10 7.37 -8.04
CA ASP A 16 -11.84 8.12 -9.07
C ASP A 16 -11.99 9.60 -8.76
N GLN A 17 -11.82 10.00 -7.50
CA GLN A 17 -11.88 11.38 -7.02
C GLN A 17 -10.51 12.08 -6.98
N LEU A 18 -9.42 11.32 -7.20
CA LEU A 18 -8.06 11.83 -7.12
C LEU A 18 -7.51 12.13 -8.51
N ALA A 19 -7.11 13.38 -8.71
CA ALA A 19 -6.44 13.78 -9.94
C ALA A 19 -5.01 13.20 -10.00
N TRP A 20 -4.61 12.74 -11.18
CA TRP A 20 -3.24 12.42 -11.49
C TRP A 20 -2.42 13.71 -11.61
N GLN A 21 -1.30 13.76 -10.93
CA GLN A 21 -0.39 14.90 -10.92
C GLN A 21 0.96 14.47 -11.48
N ALA A 22 1.51 15.25 -12.41
CA ALA A 22 2.82 14.98 -12.97
C ALA A 22 3.90 14.95 -11.87
N SER A 23 4.79 13.98 -11.96
CA SER A 23 6.04 13.94 -11.20
C SER A 23 7.08 14.84 -11.89
N PRO A 24 8.16 15.26 -11.20
CA PRO A 24 9.32 15.84 -11.87
C PRO A 24 10.00 14.93 -12.90
N ILE A 25 9.76 13.62 -12.82
CA ILE A 25 10.27 12.64 -13.78
C ILE A 25 9.27 12.51 -14.93
N GLU A 26 9.74 12.68 -16.15
CA GLU A 26 8.93 12.53 -17.36
C GLU A 26 8.33 11.12 -17.46
N GLY A 27 7.08 11.03 -17.88
CA GLY A 27 6.36 9.75 -17.97
C GLY A 27 5.85 9.21 -16.64
N VAL A 28 5.99 9.94 -15.54
CA VAL A 28 5.50 9.53 -14.21
C VAL A 28 4.43 10.46 -13.70
N GLU A 29 3.31 9.88 -13.26
CA GLU A 29 2.21 10.60 -12.61
C GLU A 29 1.89 9.97 -11.25
N ARG A 30 1.35 10.77 -10.34
CA ARG A 30 1.06 10.37 -8.95
C ARG A 30 -0.35 10.79 -8.54
N GLN A 31 -1.05 9.91 -7.85
CA GLN A 31 -2.14 10.27 -6.94
C GLN A 31 -1.58 10.27 -5.53
N MET A 32 -1.40 11.44 -4.94
CA MET A 32 -0.82 11.59 -3.61
C MET A 32 -1.89 11.36 -2.54
N LEU A 33 -1.73 10.30 -1.75
CA LEU A 33 -2.68 9.90 -0.70
C LEU A 33 -2.32 10.56 0.64
N ASP A 34 -1.04 10.54 0.97
CA ASP A 34 -0.46 11.08 2.20
C ASP A 34 0.94 11.62 1.88
N ARG A 35 1.28 12.80 2.40
CA ARG A 35 2.60 13.38 2.14
C ARG A 35 3.01 14.39 3.20
N GLU A 36 4.24 14.26 3.67
CA GLU A 36 4.89 15.23 4.55
C GLU A 36 6.29 15.54 4.00
N GLY A 37 6.48 16.77 3.52
CA GLY A 37 7.72 17.23 2.91
C GLY A 37 7.59 17.71 1.47
N GLY A 38 8.74 18.01 0.84
CA GLY A 38 8.86 18.41 -0.56
C GLY A 38 8.98 17.20 -1.52
N GLU A 39 9.96 17.21 -2.41
CA GLU A 39 10.25 16.02 -3.23
C GLU A 39 10.86 14.89 -2.38
N VAL A 40 11.66 15.21 -1.38
CA VAL A 40 12.06 14.27 -0.33
C VAL A 40 10.99 14.30 0.77
N ALA A 41 10.16 13.26 0.84
CA ALA A 41 8.99 13.22 1.71
C ALA A 41 8.71 11.82 2.27
N ARG A 42 8.13 11.77 3.49
CA ARG A 42 7.32 10.63 3.88
C ARG A 42 6.05 10.67 3.04
N ALA A 43 5.77 9.63 2.30
CA ALA A 43 4.63 9.65 1.38
C ALA A 43 4.02 8.28 1.14
N THR A 44 2.71 8.26 0.92
CA THR A 44 1.96 7.16 0.32
C THR A 44 1.29 7.66 -0.95
N SER A 45 1.45 6.94 -2.05
CA SER A 45 0.92 7.35 -3.35
C SER A 45 0.56 6.14 -4.22
N VAL A 46 -0.38 6.33 -5.13
CA VAL A 46 -0.46 5.51 -6.33
C VAL A 46 0.36 6.20 -7.42
N VAL A 47 1.26 5.47 -8.05
CA VAL A 47 2.21 5.99 -9.04
C VAL A 47 2.02 5.24 -10.35
N ARG A 48 1.93 5.96 -11.46
CA ARG A 48 1.82 5.39 -12.79
C ARG A 48 3.02 5.78 -13.64
N TYR A 49 3.65 4.77 -14.25
CA TYR A 49 4.71 4.92 -15.25
C TYR A 49 4.11 4.75 -16.63
N ALA A 50 4.36 5.68 -17.52
CA ALA A 50 4.12 5.49 -18.95
C ALA A 50 5.08 4.42 -19.53
N PRO A 51 4.76 3.81 -20.68
CA PRO A 51 5.69 2.96 -21.38
C PRO A 51 7.04 3.64 -21.66
N ASN A 52 8.13 2.88 -21.54
CA ASN A 52 9.52 3.32 -21.72
C ASN A 52 9.95 4.44 -20.73
N THR A 53 9.37 4.44 -19.54
CA THR A 53 9.82 5.32 -18.45
C THR A 53 11.03 4.73 -17.75
N GLU A 54 12.05 5.54 -17.53
CA GLU A 54 13.30 5.17 -16.84
C GLU A 54 13.66 6.20 -15.77
N PHE A 55 14.21 5.75 -14.65
CA PHE A 55 14.79 6.60 -13.61
C PHE A 55 16.30 6.47 -13.61
N THR A 56 16.99 7.56 -13.33
CA THR A 56 18.39 7.49 -12.96
C THR A 56 18.59 6.71 -11.67
N PRO A 57 19.74 6.02 -11.48
CA PRO A 57 20.06 5.36 -10.22
C PRO A 57 19.90 6.31 -9.04
N HIS A 58 19.19 5.88 -7.99
CA HIS A 58 18.95 6.68 -6.79
C HIS A 58 18.93 5.84 -5.53
N THR A 59 19.10 6.51 -4.39
CA THR A 59 19.15 5.88 -3.06
C THR A 59 17.87 6.17 -2.28
N HIS A 60 17.36 5.17 -1.56
CA HIS A 60 16.23 5.31 -0.66
C HIS A 60 16.71 5.52 0.79
N ASP A 61 16.94 6.77 1.20
CA ASP A 61 17.46 7.09 2.55
C ASP A 61 16.52 6.64 3.69
N GLY A 62 15.20 6.66 3.45
CA GLY A 62 14.18 6.25 4.42
C GLY A 62 13.44 4.96 4.06
N GLY A 63 13.95 4.24 3.05
CA GLY A 63 13.34 3.03 2.52
C GLY A 63 12.13 3.28 1.61
N GLU A 64 11.79 2.25 0.87
CA GLU A 64 10.68 2.22 -0.08
C GLU A 64 9.95 0.87 0.01
N GLU A 65 8.63 0.91 -0.02
CA GLU A 65 7.75 -0.25 -0.07
C GLU A 65 6.85 -0.12 -1.29
N ILE A 66 6.75 -1.16 -2.11
CA ILE A 66 6.00 -1.17 -3.37
C ILE A 66 5.09 -2.40 -3.42
N LEU A 67 3.84 -2.20 -3.83
CA LEU A 67 2.99 -3.25 -4.38
C LEU A 67 2.69 -2.92 -5.83
N VAL A 68 3.05 -3.80 -6.76
CA VAL A 68 2.77 -3.63 -8.19
C VAL A 68 1.30 -3.97 -8.44
N LEU A 69 0.51 -2.95 -8.79
CA LEU A 69 -0.94 -3.08 -9.00
C LEU A 69 -1.27 -3.56 -10.42
N ASP A 70 -0.54 -3.04 -11.41
CA ASP A 70 -0.73 -3.36 -12.83
C ASP A 70 0.57 -3.19 -13.62
N GLY A 71 0.68 -3.88 -14.76
CA GLY A 71 1.86 -3.82 -15.61
C GLY A 71 3.07 -4.54 -15.02
N CYS A 72 4.27 -4.06 -15.38
CA CYS A 72 5.54 -4.61 -14.93
C CYS A 72 6.50 -3.48 -14.53
N PHE A 73 6.89 -3.46 -13.27
CA PHE A 73 7.97 -2.64 -12.74
C PHE A 73 9.27 -3.44 -12.83
N SER A 74 10.37 -2.80 -13.19
CA SER A 74 11.67 -3.46 -13.38
C SER A 74 12.81 -2.64 -12.77
N ASP A 75 13.87 -3.31 -12.37
CA ASP A 75 15.17 -2.70 -12.03
C ASP A 75 16.32 -3.60 -12.50
N GLU A 76 17.56 -3.26 -12.18
CA GLU A 76 18.75 -4.04 -12.57
C GLU A 76 18.78 -5.47 -11.98
N ARG A 77 17.87 -5.80 -11.05
CA ARG A 77 17.77 -7.13 -10.42
C ARG A 77 16.71 -8.02 -11.06
N GLY A 78 15.80 -7.44 -11.85
CA GLY A 78 14.77 -8.22 -12.54
C GLY A 78 13.47 -7.49 -12.78
N ASP A 79 12.48 -8.29 -13.21
CA ASP A 79 11.15 -7.84 -13.57
C ASP A 79 10.14 -8.20 -12.46
N TYR A 80 9.27 -7.27 -12.14
CA TYR A 80 8.27 -7.38 -11.08
C TYR A 80 6.88 -7.11 -11.65
N PRO A 81 6.19 -8.15 -12.15
CA PRO A 81 4.84 -8.00 -12.70
C PRO A 81 3.80 -7.71 -11.59
N ALA A 82 2.59 -7.33 -12.02
CA ALA A 82 1.46 -7.10 -11.12
C ALA A 82 1.28 -8.24 -10.09
N GLY A 83 1.16 -7.87 -8.82
CA GLY A 83 1.13 -8.77 -7.67
C GLY A 83 2.48 -8.98 -6.99
N MET A 84 3.57 -8.40 -7.49
CA MET A 84 4.83 -8.40 -6.76
C MET A 84 4.81 -7.36 -5.64
N TYR A 85 5.27 -7.76 -4.45
CA TYR A 85 5.50 -6.90 -3.30
C TYR A 85 7.00 -6.78 -3.03
N LEU A 86 7.48 -5.53 -2.96
CA LEU A 86 8.90 -5.23 -2.81
C LEU A 86 9.14 -4.37 -1.57
N ARG A 87 10.25 -4.62 -0.90
CA ARG A 87 10.78 -3.77 0.16
C ARG A 87 12.25 -3.44 -0.13
N ASN A 88 12.54 -2.17 -0.20
CA ASN A 88 13.85 -1.59 -0.39
C ASN A 88 14.22 -0.83 0.89
N PRO A 89 15.04 -1.42 1.81
CA PRO A 89 15.35 -0.81 3.10
C PRO A 89 16.17 0.47 2.94
N PRO A 90 16.29 1.29 4.01
CA PRO A 90 17.14 2.48 4.00
C PRO A 90 18.56 2.18 3.52
N GLY A 91 19.08 3.04 2.63
CA GLY A 91 20.39 2.90 1.99
C GLY A 91 20.42 1.99 0.75
N SER A 92 19.31 1.33 0.41
CA SER A 92 19.20 0.59 -0.85
C SER A 92 19.23 1.51 -2.05
N GLN A 93 19.70 0.98 -3.18
CA GLN A 93 19.79 1.69 -4.46
C GLN A 93 19.22 0.86 -5.59
N HIS A 94 18.61 1.51 -6.57
CA HIS A 94 18.22 0.89 -7.83
C HIS A 94 18.06 1.95 -8.95
N ALA A 95 17.92 1.46 -10.18
CA ALA A 95 17.57 2.22 -11.37
C ALA A 95 16.26 1.66 -11.94
N PRO A 96 15.09 2.08 -11.45
CA PRO A 96 13.83 1.49 -11.88
C PRO A 96 13.41 1.97 -13.27
N TYR A 97 12.71 1.08 -13.98
CA TYR A 97 12.12 1.36 -15.27
C TYR A 97 10.85 0.55 -15.51
N SER A 98 10.11 0.89 -16.56
CA SER A 98 9.01 0.09 -17.04
C SER A 98 8.92 0.18 -18.58
N THR A 99 9.05 -0.95 -19.25
CA THR A 99 8.99 -1.00 -20.72
C THR A 99 7.57 -0.77 -21.23
N ASP A 100 6.59 -1.44 -20.63
CA ASP A 100 5.19 -1.41 -21.08
C ASP A 100 4.31 -0.48 -20.23
N GLY A 101 4.88 0.15 -19.22
CA GLY A 101 4.18 0.91 -18.21
C GLY A 101 3.75 0.06 -17.02
N CYS A 102 3.53 0.70 -15.88
CA CYS A 102 3.01 0.04 -14.69
C CYS A 102 2.28 1.01 -13.77
N THR A 103 1.50 0.45 -12.85
CA THR A 103 0.87 1.18 -11.74
C THR A 103 1.27 0.56 -10.42
N LEU A 104 1.70 1.38 -9.49
CA LEU A 104 2.29 0.97 -8.22
C LEU A 104 1.55 1.63 -7.05
N PHE A 105 1.37 0.90 -5.95
CA PHE A 105 1.12 1.49 -4.64
C PHE A 105 2.46 1.60 -3.92
N VAL A 106 2.85 2.81 -3.54
CA VAL A 106 4.21 3.13 -3.06
C VAL A 106 4.16 3.83 -1.72
N LYS A 107 5.03 3.39 -0.81
CA LYS A 107 5.26 4.05 0.49
C LYS A 107 6.74 4.42 0.60
N LEU A 108 7.02 5.70 0.78
CA LEU A 108 8.38 6.23 0.88
C LEU A 108 8.68 6.72 2.29
N ARG A 109 9.89 6.41 2.78
CA ARG A 109 10.44 6.88 4.07
C ARG A 109 9.55 6.50 5.26
N GLN A 110 9.05 5.25 5.24
CA GLN A 110 8.16 4.71 6.28
C GLN A 110 8.68 3.39 6.89
N PHE A 111 9.98 3.13 6.76
CA PHE A 111 10.63 2.05 7.46
C PHE A 111 10.92 2.44 8.92
N ALA A 112 10.77 1.50 9.85
CA ALA A 112 11.34 1.66 11.17
C ALA A 112 12.88 1.73 11.06
N GLN A 113 13.54 2.47 11.95
CA GLN A 113 15.00 2.64 11.90
C GLN A 113 15.78 1.32 12.04
N THR A 114 15.19 0.34 12.71
CA THR A 114 15.75 -1.00 12.94
C THR A 114 15.40 -2.00 11.84
N ASP A 115 14.51 -1.63 10.90
CA ASP A 115 14.06 -2.52 9.83
C ASP A 115 14.96 -2.41 8.60
N SER A 116 15.76 -3.44 8.36
CA SER A 116 16.68 -3.54 7.22
C SER A 116 16.33 -4.66 6.24
N GLN A 117 15.13 -5.24 6.36
CA GLN A 117 14.75 -6.39 5.54
C GLN A 117 14.40 -5.98 4.11
N ALA A 118 15.23 -6.39 3.16
CA ALA A 118 14.89 -6.38 1.74
C ALA A 118 13.99 -7.58 1.39
N LEU A 119 12.96 -7.34 0.57
CA LEU A 119 12.01 -8.39 0.20
C LEU A 119 11.60 -8.27 -1.28
N ARG A 120 11.40 -9.42 -1.92
CA ARG A 120 10.79 -9.58 -3.24
C ARG A 120 9.82 -10.76 -3.15
N LEU A 121 8.53 -10.49 -3.01
CA LEU A 121 7.51 -11.50 -2.77
C LEU A 121 6.50 -11.52 -3.91
N ASN A 122 6.30 -12.70 -4.52
CA ASN A 122 5.24 -12.88 -5.50
C ASN A 122 3.94 -13.29 -4.79
N THR A 123 3.01 -12.35 -4.62
CA THR A 123 1.74 -12.62 -3.92
C THR A 123 0.83 -13.60 -4.67
N LYS A 124 1.05 -13.81 -5.98
CA LYS A 124 0.29 -14.81 -6.75
C LYS A 124 0.77 -16.25 -6.50
N ALA A 125 1.98 -16.40 -5.97
CA ALA A 125 2.58 -17.71 -5.66
C ALA A 125 2.79 -17.94 -4.16
N SER A 126 2.37 -17.00 -3.31
CA SER A 126 2.50 -17.09 -1.85
C SER A 126 1.27 -17.72 -1.20
N ASP A 127 1.48 -18.32 -0.03
CA ASP A 127 0.44 -19.03 0.69
C ASP A 127 -0.55 -18.08 1.39
N TRP A 128 -1.80 -18.53 1.44
CA TRP A 128 -2.88 -17.92 2.20
C TRP A 128 -3.17 -18.75 3.45
N TYR A 129 -3.31 -18.10 4.57
CA TYR A 129 -3.62 -18.72 5.85
C TYR A 129 -5.06 -18.35 6.28
N PRO A 130 -5.77 -19.23 7.01
CA PRO A 130 -7.06 -18.87 7.61
C PRO A 130 -6.94 -17.63 8.49
N GLY A 131 -7.88 -16.68 8.33
CA GLY A 131 -8.02 -15.54 9.23
C GLY A 131 -8.73 -15.88 10.53
N LEU A 132 -8.98 -14.86 11.35
CA LEU A 132 -9.59 -15.02 12.68
C LEU A 132 -11.08 -15.37 12.65
N VAL A 133 -11.78 -15.17 11.53
CA VAL A 133 -13.18 -15.56 11.35
C VAL A 133 -13.34 -16.32 10.04
N PRO A 134 -14.37 -17.18 9.91
CA PRO A 134 -14.69 -17.81 8.64
C PRO A 134 -14.91 -16.76 7.53
N GLY A 135 -14.40 -17.05 6.34
CA GLY A 135 -14.48 -16.12 5.20
C GLY A 135 -13.27 -15.18 5.08
N LEU A 136 -12.39 -15.10 6.08
CA LEU A 136 -11.12 -14.39 5.96
C LEU A 136 -9.96 -15.33 5.63
N SER A 137 -9.10 -14.83 4.74
CA SER A 137 -7.77 -15.41 4.50
C SER A 137 -6.72 -14.31 4.50
N VAL A 138 -5.58 -14.58 5.12
CA VAL A 138 -4.49 -13.62 5.30
C VAL A 138 -3.23 -14.14 4.62
N MET A 139 -2.57 -13.29 3.87
CA MET A 139 -1.22 -13.50 3.36
C MET A 139 -0.29 -12.50 4.05
N PRO A 140 0.53 -12.89 5.02
CA PRO A 140 1.54 -12.02 5.62
C PRO A 140 2.55 -11.58 4.56
N LEU A 141 2.82 -10.27 4.49
CA LEU A 141 3.84 -9.72 3.61
C LEU A 141 5.11 -9.37 4.39
N HIS A 142 4.96 -8.74 5.55
CA HIS A 142 6.07 -8.33 6.40
C HIS A 142 5.61 -8.05 7.83
N GLU A 143 6.49 -8.31 8.79
CA GLU A 143 6.30 -7.95 10.20
C GLU A 143 7.62 -7.47 10.80
N HIS A 144 7.58 -6.37 11.57
CA HIS A 144 8.72 -5.83 12.29
C HIS A 144 8.24 -4.95 13.45
N ASP A 145 8.70 -5.22 14.67
CA ASP A 145 8.42 -4.44 15.90
C ASP A 145 6.92 -4.08 16.10
N GLY A 146 6.03 -5.05 15.86
CA GLY A 146 4.58 -4.86 16.00
C GLY A 146 3.91 -4.11 14.84
N ILE A 147 4.67 -3.73 13.83
CA ILE A 147 4.15 -3.25 12.55
C ILE A 147 3.94 -4.47 11.66
N SER A 148 2.71 -4.68 11.18
CA SER A 148 2.38 -5.80 10.31
C SER A 148 1.78 -5.30 9.00
N THR A 149 2.20 -5.91 7.90
CA THR A 149 1.68 -5.67 6.54
C THR A 149 1.20 -6.99 5.96
N ALA A 150 -0.01 -7.00 5.41
CA ALA A 150 -0.61 -8.21 4.85
C ALA A 150 -1.54 -7.90 3.66
N LEU A 151 -1.80 -8.91 2.84
CA LEU A 151 -3.02 -8.97 2.04
C LEU A 151 -4.09 -9.74 2.81
N VAL A 152 -5.31 -9.23 2.79
CA VAL A 152 -6.46 -9.89 3.42
C VAL A 152 -7.56 -10.06 2.38
N ARG A 153 -7.97 -11.31 2.17
CA ARG A 153 -9.11 -11.67 1.32
C ARG A 153 -10.32 -11.88 2.19
N TRP A 154 -11.40 -11.22 1.80
CA TRP A 154 -12.72 -11.29 2.40
C TRP A 154 -13.66 -12.00 1.44
N ALA A 155 -14.16 -13.16 1.80
CA ALA A 155 -15.22 -13.82 1.04
C ALA A 155 -16.51 -12.96 1.06
N PRO A 156 -17.43 -13.16 0.11
CA PRO A 156 -18.76 -12.57 0.18
C PRO A 156 -19.44 -12.76 1.54
N ASN A 157 -20.15 -11.71 1.99
CA ASN A 157 -20.96 -11.73 3.22
C ASN A 157 -20.19 -12.13 4.49
N THR A 158 -18.92 -11.69 4.58
CA THR A 158 -18.06 -11.91 5.75
C THR A 158 -18.13 -10.70 6.66
N ALA A 159 -18.27 -10.92 7.97
CA ALA A 159 -18.23 -9.88 8.99
C ALA A 159 -17.13 -10.17 10.03
N PHE A 160 -16.46 -9.14 10.48
CA PHE A 160 -15.47 -9.23 11.55
C PHE A 160 -15.95 -8.48 12.79
N ASN A 161 -15.57 -8.98 13.95
CA ASN A 161 -15.97 -8.37 15.21
C ASN A 161 -15.40 -6.93 15.36
N PRO A 162 -16.13 -6.04 16.06
CA PRO A 162 -15.58 -4.73 16.42
C PRO A 162 -14.23 -4.88 17.14
N HIS A 163 -13.23 -4.18 16.66
CA HIS A 163 -11.86 -4.24 17.20
C HIS A 163 -11.17 -2.88 17.16
N VAL A 164 -10.04 -2.78 17.86
CA VAL A 164 -9.28 -1.54 18.02
C VAL A 164 -7.89 -1.72 17.41
N HIS A 165 -7.39 -0.66 16.78
CA HIS A 165 -6.02 -0.57 16.22
C HIS A 165 -5.14 0.33 17.09
N PRO A 166 -4.41 -0.20 18.09
CA PRO A 166 -3.59 0.63 18.99
C PRO A 166 -2.55 1.49 18.28
N GLY A 167 -1.95 0.99 17.21
CA GLY A 167 -0.97 1.69 16.38
C GLY A 167 -1.52 2.24 15.07
N GLY A 168 -2.85 2.35 14.95
CA GLY A 168 -3.51 2.77 13.71
C GLY A 168 -3.54 1.71 12.62
N GLU A 169 -4.27 2.02 11.55
CA GLU A 169 -4.46 1.13 10.40
C GLU A 169 -4.46 1.92 9.10
N GLU A 170 -3.93 1.31 8.06
CA GLU A 170 -4.00 1.79 6.69
C GLU A 170 -4.46 0.66 5.77
N ILE A 171 -5.45 0.94 4.93
CA ILE A 171 -6.03 -0.01 3.97
C ILE A 171 -5.96 0.58 2.56
N TYR A 172 -5.61 -0.25 1.58
CA TYR A 172 -5.83 0.01 0.17
C TYR A 172 -6.67 -1.13 -0.43
N VAL A 173 -7.82 -0.81 -1.01
CA VAL A 173 -8.72 -1.81 -1.57
C VAL A 173 -8.24 -2.20 -2.96
N LEU A 174 -7.76 -3.44 -3.10
CA LEU A 174 -7.18 -3.98 -4.33
C LEU A 174 -8.23 -4.52 -5.28
N ASP A 175 -9.32 -5.09 -4.72
CA ASP A 175 -10.44 -5.63 -5.50
C ASP A 175 -11.70 -5.75 -4.64
N GLY A 176 -12.88 -5.79 -5.28
CA GLY A 176 -14.19 -5.86 -4.62
C GLY A 176 -14.56 -4.59 -3.88
N VAL A 177 -15.36 -4.72 -2.82
CA VAL A 177 -15.88 -3.62 -2.02
C VAL A 177 -15.74 -3.93 -0.52
N PHE A 178 -14.92 -3.15 0.16
CA PHE A 178 -14.75 -3.22 1.60
C PHE A 178 -15.74 -2.26 2.29
N HIS A 179 -16.25 -2.64 3.46
CA HIS A 179 -17.22 -1.84 4.21
C HIS A 179 -16.85 -1.79 5.69
N ASP A 180 -17.25 -0.72 6.34
CA ASP A 180 -17.40 -0.63 7.80
C ASP A 180 -18.64 0.22 8.15
N GLU A 181 -18.88 0.49 9.43
CA GLU A 181 -19.99 1.33 9.89
C GLU A 181 -19.89 2.79 9.42
N PHE A 182 -18.74 3.20 8.91
CA PHE A 182 -18.49 4.59 8.48
C PHE A 182 -18.60 4.77 6.97
N GLY A 183 -18.56 3.69 6.17
CA GLY A 183 -18.61 3.85 4.73
C GLY A 183 -18.53 2.59 3.88
N VAL A 184 -18.47 2.86 2.59
CA VAL A 184 -18.37 1.89 1.49
C VAL A 184 -17.12 2.21 0.69
N TYR A 185 -16.23 1.25 0.51
CA TYR A 185 -14.90 1.46 -0.04
C TYR A 185 -14.68 0.51 -1.23
N PRO A 186 -15.00 0.94 -2.46
CA PRO A 186 -14.74 0.16 -3.67
C PRO A 186 -13.24 0.08 -3.97
N LYS A 187 -12.88 -0.78 -4.92
CA LYS A 187 -11.52 -0.90 -5.46
C LYS A 187 -10.88 0.47 -5.71
N GLY A 188 -9.63 0.64 -5.29
CA GLY A 188 -8.88 1.88 -5.37
C GLY A 188 -9.13 2.84 -4.21
N SER A 189 -10.01 2.52 -3.27
CA SER A 189 -10.16 3.31 -2.04
C SER A 189 -8.94 3.16 -1.15
N TRP A 190 -8.50 4.27 -0.56
CA TRP A 190 -7.49 4.29 0.49
C TRP A 190 -8.09 4.85 1.78
N ILE A 191 -7.84 4.15 2.87
CA ILE A 191 -8.34 4.49 4.20
C ILE A 191 -7.15 4.53 5.15
N ARG A 192 -7.01 5.60 5.92
CA ARG A 192 -6.10 5.67 7.05
C ARG A 192 -6.90 5.99 8.31
N SER A 193 -6.82 5.12 9.30
CA SER A 193 -7.51 5.23 10.57
C SER A 193 -6.48 5.47 11.69
N PRO A 194 -6.66 6.49 12.56
CA PRO A 194 -5.69 6.89 13.56
C PRO A 194 -5.49 5.81 14.63
N ARG A 195 -4.50 6.03 15.49
CA ARG A 195 -4.27 5.20 16.68
C ARG A 195 -5.53 5.10 17.52
N TYR A 196 -5.76 3.91 18.07
CA TYR A 196 -6.93 3.56 18.87
C TYR A 196 -8.27 3.70 18.15
N SER A 197 -8.26 3.86 16.82
CA SER A 197 -9.47 3.77 16.03
C SER A 197 -10.14 2.41 16.20
N LYS A 198 -11.46 2.41 16.09
CA LYS A 198 -12.28 1.21 16.23
C LYS A 198 -13.24 1.13 15.06
N HIS A 199 -13.39 -0.06 14.51
CA HIS A 199 -14.40 -0.34 13.49
C HIS A 199 -14.88 -1.81 13.53
N ALA A 200 -15.96 -2.07 12.80
CA ALA A 200 -16.54 -3.39 12.58
C ALA A 200 -16.64 -3.65 11.08
N PRO A 201 -15.56 -4.09 10.42
CA PRO A 201 -15.54 -4.25 8.97
C PRO A 201 -16.32 -5.47 8.50
N PHE A 202 -16.84 -5.37 7.28
CA PHE A 202 -17.58 -6.44 6.63
C PHE A 202 -17.53 -6.34 5.10
N THR A 203 -17.98 -7.39 4.42
CA THR A 203 -18.21 -7.42 2.98
C THR A 203 -19.64 -7.86 2.67
N LYS A 204 -20.12 -7.48 1.49
CA LYS A 204 -21.37 -7.95 0.89
C LYS A 204 -21.06 -8.96 -0.21
N GLU A 205 -21.90 -9.04 -1.24
CA GLU A 205 -21.83 -10.05 -2.31
C GLU A 205 -20.52 -10.02 -3.12
N GLU A 206 -19.88 -8.87 -3.22
CA GLU A 206 -18.64 -8.68 -4.00
C GLU A 206 -17.42 -9.25 -3.30
N GLY A 207 -17.44 -9.37 -1.95
CA GLY A 207 -16.22 -9.62 -1.19
C GLY A 207 -15.22 -8.50 -1.30
N ALA A 208 -14.00 -8.69 -0.84
CA ALA A 208 -12.91 -7.72 -1.01
C ALA A 208 -11.53 -8.39 -0.96
N LEU A 209 -10.56 -7.79 -1.62
CA LEU A 209 -9.13 -8.01 -1.41
C LEU A 209 -8.52 -6.68 -1.00
N ILE A 210 -7.85 -6.64 0.15
CA ILE A 210 -7.22 -5.44 0.67
C ILE A 210 -5.73 -5.66 0.96
N TYR A 211 -4.91 -4.63 0.71
CA TYR A 211 -3.65 -4.43 1.39
C TYR A 211 -3.95 -3.75 2.72
N VAL A 212 -3.38 -4.23 3.80
CA VAL A 212 -3.53 -3.63 5.13
C VAL A 212 -2.17 -3.51 5.81
N LYS A 213 -1.93 -2.36 6.45
CA LYS A 213 -0.78 -2.12 7.33
C LYS A 213 -1.26 -1.59 8.65
N VAL A 214 -0.82 -2.22 9.74
CA VAL A 214 -1.22 -1.86 11.12
C VAL A 214 0.00 -1.59 11.99
N GLY A 215 -0.17 -0.79 13.04
CA GLY A 215 0.88 -0.55 14.03
C GLY A 215 1.87 0.56 13.67
N HIS A 216 1.78 1.19 12.51
CA HIS A 216 2.80 2.09 11.96
C HIS A 216 2.52 3.59 12.12
N LEU A 217 1.38 3.96 12.70
CA LEU A 217 1.00 5.36 12.94
C LEU A 217 1.33 5.81 14.37
N ALA A 218 2.44 5.34 14.91
CA ALA A 218 2.87 5.64 16.27
C ALA A 218 3.62 6.97 16.35
#